data_5e34bfa583b4ae38b1739366d844df3e
#
_entry.id   5e34bfa583b4ae38b1739366d844df3e
#
_cell.length_a   1.000
_cell.length_b   1.000
_cell.length_c   1.000
_cell.angle_alpha   90.00
_cell.angle_beta   90.00
_cell.angle_gamma   90.00
#
_symmetry.space_group_name_H-M   'P 1'
#
loop_
_entity.id
_entity.type
_entity.pdbx_description
1 polymer ?
#
loop_
_entity_poly.entity_id
_entity_poly.type
_entity_poly.pdbx_seq_one_letter_code
_entity_poly.pdbx_strand_id
1 'polypeptide(L)'
;MKKLMFALVALATLSFTACKEGASAKVDESKKEIAGERDSKTQAYPVMEFEEQEFDFGTVEEGEVVEHTFVFTNTGDAPLIVSNAVATCGCTVPTWTKKAISPGDKGEMLVKFNTRGKPNQQMKAVRITANTQSGRETLRIKAFVNPQNSNAGSPVK
;
A
#
# COMPACT_ATOMS: atom_id res chain seq x y z
N MET A 1 -45.85 -20.19 -41.68
CA MET A 1 -46.15 -20.51 -43.09
C MET A 1 -44.86 -20.82 -43.79
N LYS A 2 -44.86 -21.98 -44.37
CA LYS A 2 -44.10 -22.44 -45.54
C LYS A 2 -42.59 -22.64 -45.33
N LYS A 3 -42.19 -23.90 -45.16
CA LYS A 3 -41.93 -24.97 -46.18
C LYS A 3 -40.47 -24.87 -46.62
N LEU A 4 -39.67 -25.87 -46.17
CA LEU A 4 -39.27 -27.05 -46.96
C LEU A 4 -38.53 -26.75 -48.28
N MET A 5 -37.30 -27.20 -48.38
CA MET A 5 -36.73 -28.04 -49.45
C MET A 5 -35.25 -28.28 -49.12
N PHE A 6 -34.83 -29.48 -48.76
CA PHE A 6 -34.40 -30.57 -49.64
C PHE A 6 -33.32 -30.23 -50.66
N ALA A 7 -32.13 -30.73 -50.56
CA ALA A 7 -31.54 -31.80 -51.33
C ALA A 7 -30.03 -31.76 -51.12
N LEU A 8 -29.41 -32.78 -50.59
CA LEU A 8 -28.69 -33.84 -51.30
C LEU A 8 -27.67 -33.33 -52.32
N VAL A 9 -26.38 -33.65 -52.09
CA VAL A 9 -25.37 -34.25 -52.96
C VAL A 9 -24.07 -34.33 -52.17
N ALA A 10 -23.66 -35.44 -51.71
CA ALA A 10 -22.84 -36.47 -52.31
C ALA A 10 -21.32 -36.20 -52.20
N LEU A 11 -20.67 -37.08 -51.43
CA LEU A 11 -19.40 -37.75 -51.68
C LEU A 11 -18.21 -36.95 -52.24
N ALA A 12 -17.25 -36.70 -51.44
CA ALA A 12 -15.86 -36.75 -51.86
C ALA A 12 -15.01 -37.28 -50.71
N THR A 13 -14.74 -38.55 -50.76
CA THR A 13 -13.70 -39.27 -49.99
C THR A 13 -12.33 -38.78 -50.46
N LEU A 14 -11.59 -38.12 -49.59
CA LEU A 14 -10.15 -38.05 -49.72
C LEU A 14 -9.55 -38.57 -48.43
N SER A 15 -9.05 -39.80 -48.60
CA SER A 15 -8.12 -40.45 -47.72
C SER A 15 -6.85 -39.63 -47.57
N PHE A 16 -6.56 -39.14 -46.39
CA PHE A 16 -5.20 -38.78 -46.01
C PHE A 16 -4.69 -39.82 -45.04
N THR A 17 -3.81 -40.63 -45.58
CA THR A 17 -2.99 -41.63 -44.94
C THR A 17 -2.19 -41.04 -43.77
N ALA A 18 -2.27 -41.77 -42.71
CA ALA A 18 -1.33 -41.99 -41.63
C ALA A 18 0.04 -41.25 -41.71
N CYS A 19 0.32 -40.42 -40.75
CA CYS A 19 1.66 -40.43 -40.11
C CYS A 19 1.50 -40.84 -38.65
N LYS A 20 1.77 -42.12 -38.46
CA LYS A 20 2.02 -42.73 -37.18
C LYS A 20 3.48 -42.44 -36.87
N GLU A 21 3.70 -41.54 -35.96
CA GLU A 21 4.94 -41.54 -35.19
C GLU A 21 4.60 -41.30 -33.74
N GLY A 22 4.71 -42.36 -32.99
CA GLY A 22 4.56 -42.39 -31.57
C GLY A 22 5.70 -41.65 -30.89
N ALA A 23 5.38 -40.55 -30.27
CA ALA A 23 6.10 -40.11 -29.11
C ALA A 23 5.08 -40.11 -27.96
N SER A 24 4.95 -41.28 -27.35
CA SER A 24 4.35 -41.45 -26.05
C SER A 24 5.26 -40.74 -25.06
N ALA A 25 5.21 -39.43 -25.03
CA ALA A 25 5.69 -38.66 -23.89
C ALA A 25 4.74 -38.98 -22.74
N LYS A 26 5.13 -39.90 -21.90
CA LYS A 26 4.62 -40.01 -20.54
C LYS A 26 4.80 -38.63 -19.93
N VAL A 27 3.75 -37.84 -19.96
CA VAL A 27 3.65 -36.68 -19.10
C VAL A 27 3.63 -37.22 -17.67
N ASP A 28 4.73 -37.00 -17.00
CA ASP A 28 4.97 -37.43 -15.64
C ASP A 28 3.90 -36.75 -14.77
N GLU A 29 2.97 -37.55 -14.28
CA GLU A 29 1.91 -37.06 -13.39
C GLU A 29 2.47 -36.35 -12.15
N SER A 30 3.71 -36.65 -11.77
CA SER A 30 4.45 -36.02 -10.70
C SER A 30 4.73 -34.53 -10.96
N LYS A 31 4.77 -34.07 -12.23
CA LYS A 31 4.91 -32.63 -12.55
C LYS A 31 3.61 -31.85 -12.43
N LYS A 32 2.47 -32.52 -12.46
CA LYS A 32 1.15 -31.87 -12.30
C LYS A 32 0.84 -31.59 -10.84
N GLU A 33 1.30 -32.45 -9.94
CA GLU A 33 1.19 -32.21 -8.49
C GLU A 33 2.11 -31.07 -8.04
N ILE A 34 3.34 -30.98 -8.59
CA ILE A 34 4.28 -29.89 -8.24
C ILE A 34 3.82 -28.53 -8.78
N ALA A 35 3.02 -28.49 -9.86
CA ALA A 35 2.43 -27.23 -10.35
C ALA A 35 1.22 -26.80 -9.52
N GLY A 36 0.45 -27.75 -8.97
CA GLY A 36 -0.68 -27.46 -8.08
C GLY A 36 -0.26 -26.98 -6.69
N GLU A 37 0.87 -27.48 -6.17
CA GLU A 37 1.41 -27.04 -4.88
C GLU A 37 2.09 -25.66 -4.92
N ARG A 38 2.46 -25.15 -6.09
CA ARG A 38 3.04 -23.81 -6.22
C ARG A 38 1.98 -22.70 -6.21
N ASP A 39 0.76 -23.01 -6.58
CA ASP A 39 -0.35 -22.04 -6.58
C ASP A 39 -1.03 -21.90 -5.21
N SER A 40 -0.78 -22.83 -4.29
CA SER A 40 -1.33 -22.79 -2.94
C SER A 40 -0.33 -22.27 -1.88
N LYS A 41 0.88 -21.83 -2.28
CA LYS A 41 1.73 -21.05 -1.38
C LYS A 41 1.07 -19.70 -1.22
N THR A 42 0.33 -19.54 -0.15
CA THR A 42 -0.15 -18.27 0.38
C THR A 42 0.94 -17.22 0.15
N GLN A 43 0.66 -16.27 -0.76
CA GLN A 43 1.63 -15.24 -1.08
C GLN A 43 1.90 -14.47 0.21
N ALA A 44 3.12 -14.57 0.72
CA ALA A 44 3.52 -13.91 1.94
C ALA A 44 3.54 -12.39 1.72
N TYR A 45 2.78 -11.66 2.51
CA TYR A 45 2.74 -10.21 2.48
C TYR A 45 3.25 -9.63 3.79
N PRO A 46 3.95 -8.49 3.76
CA PRO A 46 4.19 -7.72 4.97
C PRO A 46 2.90 -7.06 5.44
N VAL A 47 2.76 -6.92 6.74
CA VAL A 47 1.66 -6.21 7.40
C VAL A 47 2.26 -5.12 8.27
N MET A 48 1.79 -3.88 8.07
CA MET A 48 2.26 -2.72 8.82
C MET A 48 1.23 -2.41 9.92
N GLU A 49 1.54 -2.77 11.15
CA GLU A 49 0.68 -2.54 12.30
C GLU A 49 1.25 -1.43 13.16
N PHE A 50 0.52 -0.34 13.34
CA PHE A 50 0.91 0.81 14.14
C PHE A 50 0.46 0.64 15.59
N GLU A 51 1.28 1.07 16.54
CA GLU A 51 0.90 1.18 17.96
C GLU A 51 -0.22 2.22 18.13
N GLU A 52 -0.15 3.31 17.35
CA GLU A 52 -1.19 4.33 17.21
C GLU A 52 -1.18 4.91 15.78
N GLN A 53 -2.35 5.25 15.25
CA GLN A 53 -2.46 5.86 13.91
C GLN A 53 -2.83 7.33 13.95
N GLU A 54 -3.11 7.85 15.14
CA GLU A 54 -3.48 9.25 15.36
C GLU A 54 -2.83 9.73 16.65
N PHE A 55 -2.24 10.93 16.59
CA PHE A 55 -1.66 11.60 17.73
C PHE A 55 -2.18 13.04 17.85
N ASP A 56 -2.55 13.43 19.08
CA ASP A 56 -3.01 14.78 19.39
C ASP A 56 -1.96 15.50 20.23
N PHE A 57 -1.38 16.57 19.68
CA PHE A 57 -0.43 17.43 20.38
C PHE A 57 -1.09 18.30 21.45
N GLY A 58 -2.44 18.33 21.51
CA GLY A 58 -3.16 19.24 22.36
C GLY A 58 -3.03 20.69 21.89
N THR A 59 -2.89 21.62 22.83
CA THR A 59 -2.72 23.04 22.56
C THR A 59 -1.24 23.40 22.46
N VAL A 60 -0.87 24.05 21.36
CA VAL A 60 0.51 24.49 21.05
C VAL A 60 0.47 25.95 20.57
N GLU A 61 1.60 26.64 20.65
CA GLU A 61 1.71 28.02 20.21
C GLU A 61 2.02 28.12 18.70
N GLU A 62 1.48 29.15 18.05
CA GLU A 62 1.78 29.38 16.64
C GLU A 62 3.26 29.72 16.44
N GLY A 63 3.88 29.08 15.45
CA GLY A 63 5.31 29.20 15.15
C GLY A 63 6.15 28.09 15.78
N GLU A 64 5.59 27.30 16.66
CA GLU A 64 6.24 26.12 17.24
C GLU A 64 6.36 24.99 16.22
N VAL A 65 7.43 24.19 16.33
CA VAL A 65 7.57 22.95 15.57
C VAL A 65 7.40 21.80 16.54
N VAL A 66 6.30 21.07 16.38
CA VAL A 66 6.03 19.88 17.18
C VAL A 66 6.33 18.61 16.40
N GLU A 67 6.75 17.58 17.11
CA GLU A 67 7.12 16.32 16.49
C GLU A 67 6.66 15.12 17.30
N HIS A 68 6.30 14.04 16.58
CA HIS A 68 5.89 12.79 17.19
C HIS A 68 6.41 11.61 16.37
N THR A 69 6.83 10.54 17.06
CA THR A 69 7.33 9.32 16.42
C THR A 69 6.27 8.22 16.53
N PHE A 70 5.70 7.87 15.40
CA PHE A 70 4.84 6.70 15.30
C PHE A 70 5.69 5.45 15.16
N VAL A 71 5.44 4.46 16.02
CA VAL A 71 6.09 3.15 15.97
C VAL A 71 5.14 2.16 15.29
N PHE A 72 5.69 1.33 14.42
CA PHE A 72 4.95 0.25 13.77
C PHE A 72 5.76 -1.04 13.78
N THR A 73 5.06 -2.17 13.73
CA THR A 73 5.65 -3.50 13.68
C THR A 73 5.27 -4.16 12.37
N ASN A 74 6.20 -4.89 11.76
CA ASN A 74 5.87 -5.79 10.66
C ASN A 74 5.33 -7.10 11.23
N THR A 75 4.01 -7.24 11.29
CA THR A 75 3.32 -8.46 11.76
C THR A 75 3.04 -9.47 10.66
N GLY A 76 3.49 -9.20 9.44
CA GLY A 76 3.38 -10.12 8.29
C GLY A 76 4.54 -11.08 8.15
N ASP A 77 4.51 -11.89 7.09
CA ASP A 77 5.48 -12.97 6.85
C ASP A 77 6.57 -12.60 5.82
N ALA A 78 6.55 -11.38 5.29
CA ALA A 78 7.53 -10.88 4.32
C ALA A 78 8.19 -9.58 4.79
N PRO A 79 9.39 -9.23 4.31
CA PRO A 79 10.02 -7.96 4.65
C PRO A 79 9.18 -6.75 4.22
N LEU A 80 8.94 -5.82 5.16
CA LEU A 80 8.21 -4.58 4.95
C LEU A 80 9.14 -3.47 4.46
N ILE A 81 8.77 -2.81 3.37
CA ILE A 81 9.51 -1.69 2.79
C ILE A 81 8.56 -0.50 2.66
N VAL A 82 8.89 0.60 3.33
CA VAL A 82 8.22 1.88 3.15
C VAL A 82 8.92 2.64 2.03
N SER A 83 8.26 2.77 0.89
CA SER A 83 8.81 3.42 -0.31
C SER A 83 8.63 4.93 -0.30
N ASN A 84 7.53 5.43 0.28
CA ASN A 84 7.22 6.85 0.33
C ASN A 84 6.32 7.21 1.51
N ALA A 85 6.42 8.46 1.97
CA ALA A 85 5.48 9.07 2.91
C ALA A 85 5.31 10.55 2.57
N VAL A 86 4.07 10.98 2.41
CA VAL A 86 3.73 12.35 2.00
C VAL A 86 2.63 12.90 2.89
N ALA A 87 2.88 14.07 3.44
CA ALA A 87 1.86 14.81 4.20
C ALA A 87 0.93 15.60 3.27
N THR A 88 -0.27 15.90 3.76
CA THR A 88 -1.29 16.68 3.03
C THR A 88 -0.91 18.15 2.84
N CYS A 89 0.10 18.65 3.54
CA CYS A 89 0.63 20.01 3.38
C CYS A 89 2.16 20.01 3.51
N GLY A 90 2.83 20.99 2.92
CA GLY A 90 4.26 21.22 3.10
C GLY A 90 4.69 21.65 4.50
N CYS A 91 3.73 21.91 5.40
CA CYS A 91 3.98 22.22 6.81
C CYS A 91 4.25 21.01 7.69
N THR A 92 4.10 19.80 7.14
CA THR A 92 4.32 18.52 7.84
C THR A 92 5.33 17.70 7.04
N VAL A 93 6.38 17.26 7.70
CA VAL A 93 7.49 16.52 7.07
C VAL A 93 7.64 15.17 7.76
N PRO A 94 7.34 14.06 7.06
CA PRO A 94 7.60 12.72 7.58
C PRO A 94 9.02 12.27 7.27
N THR A 95 9.63 11.57 8.22
CA THR A 95 10.89 10.84 8.06
C THR A 95 10.72 9.44 8.64
N TRP A 96 11.21 8.41 7.97
CA TRP A 96 10.94 7.03 8.35
C TRP A 96 12.13 6.10 8.18
N THR A 97 12.06 4.91 8.78
CA THR A 97 13.01 3.82 8.63
C THR A 97 13.11 3.39 7.16
N LYS A 98 14.27 3.61 6.52
CA LYS A 98 14.50 3.32 5.10
C LYS A 98 14.90 1.88 4.81
N LYS A 99 15.34 1.15 5.84
CA LYS A 99 15.73 -0.25 5.71
C LYS A 99 14.49 -1.14 5.61
N ALA A 100 14.63 -2.29 4.96
CA ALA A 100 13.62 -3.34 5.03
C ALA A 100 13.47 -3.80 6.50
N ILE A 101 12.25 -3.96 6.95
CA ILE A 101 11.88 -4.34 8.31
C ILE A 101 11.42 -5.79 8.25
N SER A 102 12.17 -6.67 8.94
CA SER A 102 11.87 -8.11 8.94
C SER A 102 10.56 -8.42 9.65
N PRO A 103 9.95 -9.57 9.39
CA PRO A 103 8.83 -10.06 10.20
C PRO A 103 9.14 -10.01 11.71
N GLY A 104 8.26 -9.39 12.50
CA GLY A 104 8.42 -9.19 13.94
C GLY A 104 9.23 -7.96 14.35
N ASP A 105 9.97 -7.33 13.45
CA ASP A 105 10.76 -6.13 13.73
C ASP A 105 9.91 -4.87 13.72
N LYS A 106 10.41 -3.82 14.41
CA LYS A 106 9.79 -2.49 14.48
C LYS A 106 10.45 -1.50 13.53
N GLY A 107 9.63 -0.57 13.04
CA GLY A 107 10.06 0.62 12.32
C GLY A 107 9.47 1.87 12.95
N GLU A 108 10.02 3.02 12.57
CA GLU A 108 9.64 4.32 13.11
C GLU A 108 9.31 5.30 11.98
N MET A 109 8.34 6.18 12.24
CA MET A 109 8.00 7.31 11.40
C MET A 109 7.90 8.57 12.24
N LEU A 110 8.91 9.43 12.16
CA LEU A 110 8.91 10.75 12.78
C LEU A 110 8.12 11.72 11.91
N VAL A 111 7.13 12.37 12.49
CA VAL A 111 6.31 13.40 11.83
C VAL A 111 6.55 14.73 12.52
N LYS A 112 7.05 15.73 11.77
CA LYS A 112 7.28 17.10 12.24
C LYS A 112 6.22 18.02 11.65
N PHE A 113 5.57 18.82 12.48
CA PHE A 113 4.58 19.78 12.08
C PHE A 113 4.97 21.20 12.50
N ASN A 114 5.12 22.10 11.53
CA ASN A 114 5.38 23.51 11.74
C ASN A 114 4.05 24.26 11.79
N THR A 115 3.74 24.86 12.94
CA THR A 115 2.46 25.52 13.21
C THR A 115 2.40 26.96 12.70
N ARG A 116 3.49 27.51 12.16
CA ARG A 116 3.55 28.89 11.65
C ARG A 116 2.51 29.13 10.56
N GLY A 117 1.66 30.15 10.73
CA GLY A 117 0.56 30.49 9.82
C GLY A 117 -0.53 29.42 9.79
N LYS A 118 -0.70 28.67 10.88
CA LYS A 118 -1.69 27.59 10.99
C LYS A 118 -2.47 27.67 12.29
N PRO A 119 -3.15 28.82 12.59
CA PRO A 119 -3.91 28.98 13.83
C PRO A 119 -5.13 28.06 13.91
N ASN A 120 -5.65 27.93 15.13
CA ASN A 120 -6.84 27.15 15.45
C ASN A 120 -6.66 25.64 15.29
N GLN A 121 -7.75 24.91 15.14
CA GLN A 121 -7.73 23.46 15.04
C GLN A 121 -7.06 23.01 13.74
N GLN A 122 -6.04 22.18 13.89
CA GLN A 122 -5.30 21.60 12.78
C GLN A 122 -5.43 20.09 12.80
N MET A 123 -5.66 19.52 11.63
CA MET A 123 -5.58 18.07 11.39
C MET A 123 -4.78 17.85 10.11
N LYS A 124 -3.75 17.03 10.19
CA LYS A 124 -2.91 16.68 9.04
C LYS A 124 -2.85 15.18 8.89
N ALA A 125 -2.83 14.71 7.65
CA ALA A 125 -2.66 13.31 7.33
C ALA A 125 -1.33 13.07 6.63
N VAL A 126 -0.66 11.97 6.96
CA VAL A 126 0.51 11.44 6.29
C VAL A 126 0.10 10.16 5.58
N ARG A 127 0.21 10.17 4.24
CA ARG A 127 -0.03 8.99 3.41
C ARG A 127 1.28 8.26 3.22
N ILE A 128 1.29 6.99 3.55
CA ILE A 128 2.44 6.11 3.47
C ILE A 128 2.21 5.14 2.31
N THR A 129 3.24 4.90 1.52
CA THR A 129 3.26 3.86 0.49
C THR A 129 4.25 2.79 0.91
N ALA A 130 3.78 1.56 1.01
CA ALA A 130 4.57 0.40 1.39
C ALA A 130 4.18 -0.81 0.54
N ASN A 131 4.98 -1.87 0.61
CA ASN A 131 4.72 -3.12 -0.12
C ASN A 131 3.71 -4.04 0.58
N THR A 132 2.85 -3.49 1.43
CA THR A 132 1.71 -4.20 2.05
C THR A 132 0.66 -4.58 1.00
N GLN A 133 -0.26 -5.46 1.33
CA GLN A 133 -1.34 -5.84 0.42
C GLN A 133 -2.23 -4.65 0.04
N SER A 134 -2.50 -3.71 0.97
CA SER A 134 -3.21 -2.46 0.71
C SER A 134 -2.39 -1.47 -0.14
N GLY A 135 -1.06 -1.56 -0.07
CA GLY A 135 -0.11 -0.64 -0.69
C GLY A 135 -0.08 0.75 -0.05
N ARG A 136 -1.00 1.05 0.88
CA ARG A 136 -1.17 2.39 1.47
C ARG A 136 -1.65 2.33 2.89
N GLU A 137 -1.02 3.18 3.74
CA GLU A 137 -1.43 3.42 5.12
C GLU A 137 -1.57 4.92 5.36
N THR A 138 -2.26 5.32 6.44
CA THR A 138 -2.47 6.74 6.76
C THR A 138 -2.34 6.98 8.25
N LEU A 139 -1.48 7.93 8.61
CA LEU A 139 -1.39 8.48 9.96
C LEU A 139 -2.05 9.86 10.01
N ARG A 140 -2.50 10.25 11.19
CA ARG A 140 -3.08 11.57 11.47
C ARG A 140 -2.42 12.21 12.66
N ILE A 141 -2.22 13.52 12.58
CA ILE A 141 -1.87 14.36 13.72
C ILE A 141 -2.91 15.44 13.88
N LYS A 142 -3.18 15.81 15.14
CA LYS A 142 -4.08 16.89 15.53
C LYS A 142 -3.32 17.86 16.43
N ALA A 143 -3.72 19.11 16.39
CA ALA A 143 -3.28 20.14 17.32
C ALA A 143 -4.30 21.28 17.34
N PHE A 144 -4.46 21.95 18.49
CA PHE A 144 -5.06 23.26 18.56
C PHE A 144 -3.95 24.30 18.67
N VAL A 145 -3.81 25.17 17.68
CA VAL A 145 -2.73 26.16 17.60
C VAL A 145 -3.26 27.51 18.07
N ASN A 146 -2.75 28.00 19.19
CA ASN A 146 -3.04 29.35 19.67
C ASN A 146 -2.46 30.37 18.68
N PRO A 147 -3.28 31.28 18.13
CA PRO A 147 -2.76 32.30 17.23
C PRO A 147 -1.82 33.24 17.97
N GLN A 148 -0.68 33.56 17.38
CA GLN A 148 0.13 34.67 17.86
C GLN A 148 -0.66 35.95 17.74
N ASN A 149 -0.90 36.62 18.88
CA ASN A 149 -1.46 37.98 18.88
C ASN A 149 -0.49 38.91 18.16
N SER A 150 -0.74 39.17 16.88
CA SER A 150 -0.02 40.20 16.09
C SER A 150 -0.25 41.63 16.59
N ASN A 151 -0.93 41.80 17.75
CA ASN A 151 -1.20 43.05 18.41
C ASN A 151 -0.31 43.34 19.62
N ALA A 152 0.94 42.82 19.65
CA ALA A 152 1.97 43.51 20.43
C ALA A 152 2.35 44.78 19.66
N GLY A 153 1.49 45.81 19.76
CA GLY A 153 1.72 47.12 19.20
C GLY A 153 3.11 47.60 19.58
N SER A 154 3.91 47.96 18.58
CA SER A 154 5.11 48.73 18.79
C SER A 154 4.71 49.93 19.64
N PRO A 155 5.41 50.24 20.73
CA PRO A 155 5.18 51.49 21.44
C PRO A 155 5.53 52.63 20.48
N VAL A 156 4.53 53.36 20.07
CA VAL A 156 4.72 54.62 19.35
C VAL A 156 5.47 55.56 20.31
N LYS A 157 6.69 55.87 19.94
CA LYS A 157 7.49 56.92 20.60
C LYS A 157 7.12 58.26 20.03
#